data_7136cfd29fd41130f2d30885ca9d7296
#
_entry.id   7136cfd29fd41130f2d30885ca9d7296
#
_cell.length_a   1.000
_cell.length_b   1.000
_cell.length_c   1.000
_cell.angle_alpha   90.00
_cell.angle_beta   90.00
_cell.angle_gamma   90.00
#
_symmetry.space_group_name_H-M   'P 1'
#
loop_
_entity.id
_entity.type
_entity.pdbx_description
1 polymer ?
#
loop_
_entity_poly.entity_id
_entity_poly.type
_entity_poly.pdbx_seq_one_letter_code
_entity_poly.pdbx_strand_id
1 'polypeptide(L)'
;MKKIIGLLMFIFLFAGCEKDDICDPTTATTPLLVIEFYDYSQPSLTKNVVNLKVTGDGMATAYKTFSGESKIKIPLKTTENSTKFSLKLNSTSTTSSNEDFLQFNYTRSNTYVSRACGYKTIFELNATGGILKTDAATPDTFWIKDIDIKTNSINNQNEVHLKIYF
;
A
#
# COMPACT_ATOMS: atom_id res chain seq x y z
N MET A 1 -61.56 5.77 -10.60
CA MET A 1 -60.77 5.23 -9.48
C MET A 1 -59.97 3.98 -9.88
N LYS A 2 -60.57 2.94 -10.48
CA LYS A 2 -59.84 1.70 -10.87
C LYS A 2 -58.66 1.92 -11.85
N LYS A 3 -58.76 2.91 -12.77
CA LYS A 3 -57.68 3.22 -13.74
C LYS A 3 -56.48 3.94 -13.10
N ILE A 4 -56.70 4.73 -12.03
CA ILE A 4 -55.64 5.44 -11.31
C ILE A 4 -54.84 4.47 -10.44
N ILE A 5 -55.49 3.47 -9.85
CA ILE A 5 -54.83 2.41 -9.07
C ILE A 5 -53.90 1.56 -9.95
N GLY A 6 -54.34 1.24 -11.20
CA GLY A 6 -53.51 0.53 -12.16
C GLY A 6 -52.27 1.31 -12.59
N LEU A 7 -52.39 2.65 -12.75
CA LEU A 7 -51.25 3.50 -13.11
C LEU A 7 -50.24 3.62 -11.95
N LEU A 8 -50.74 3.74 -10.71
CA LEU A 8 -49.88 3.76 -9.50
C LEU A 8 -49.13 2.45 -9.31
N MET A 9 -49.79 1.30 -9.55
CA MET A 9 -49.16 -0.01 -9.43
C MET A 9 -48.07 -0.23 -10.49
N PHE A 10 -48.21 0.38 -11.67
CA PHE A 10 -47.23 0.29 -12.77
C PHE A 10 -45.95 1.08 -12.47
N ILE A 11 -46.05 2.19 -11.72
CA ILE A 11 -44.88 3.01 -11.31
C ILE A 11 -43.97 2.29 -10.31
N PHE A 12 -44.52 1.43 -9.42
CA PHE A 12 -43.78 0.67 -8.46
C PHE A 12 -42.96 -0.50 -9.07
N LEU A 13 -43.25 -0.90 -10.31
CA LEU A 13 -42.51 -1.99 -10.98
C LEU A 13 -41.14 -1.55 -11.54
N PHE A 14 -40.87 -0.24 -11.59
CA PHE A 14 -39.61 0.30 -12.08
C PHE A 14 -38.67 0.78 -10.98
N ALA A 15 -39.02 0.62 -9.71
CA ALA A 15 -38.15 0.90 -8.58
C ALA A 15 -37.23 -0.30 -8.24
N GLY A 16 -36.64 -0.90 -9.26
CA GLY A 16 -35.55 -1.88 -9.06
C GLY A 16 -34.26 -1.12 -8.70
N CYS A 17 -33.73 -1.29 -7.48
CA CYS A 17 -32.35 -0.95 -7.21
C CYS A 17 -31.47 -1.74 -8.19
N GLU A 18 -30.83 -1.07 -9.13
CA GLU A 18 -29.82 -1.69 -9.96
C GLU A 18 -28.67 -2.16 -9.05
N LYS A 19 -28.32 -3.43 -9.12
CA LYS A 19 -27.21 -4.05 -8.39
C LYS A 19 -25.86 -3.37 -8.69
N ASP A 20 -25.83 -2.55 -9.74
CA ASP A 20 -24.66 -1.82 -10.22
C ASP A 20 -24.34 -0.54 -9.42
N ASP A 21 -25.16 -0.16 -8.45
CA ASP A 21 -24.97 1.05 -7.65
C ASP A 21 -24.17 0.82 -6.36
N ILE A 22 -23.87 -0.44 -6.02
CA ILE A 22 -23.11 -0.81 -4.82
C ILE A 22 -21.77 -1.43 -5.23
N CYS A 23 -20.68 -0.81 -4.80
CA CYS A 23 -19.34 -1.40 -4.97
C CYS A 23 -19.21 -2.63 -4.07
N ASP A 24 -18.98 -3.80 -4.68
CA ASP A 24 -18.76 -5.03 -3.94
C ASP A 24 -17.48 -4.90 -3.09
N PRO A 25 -17.52 -5.20 -1.77
CA PRO A 25 -16.36 -5.11 -0.89
C PRO A 25 -15.19 -6.04 -1.30
N THR A 26 -15.43 -7.04 -2.15
CA THR A 26 -14.39 -7.92 -2.71
C THR A 26 -13.72 -7.33 -3.95
N THR A 27 -14.23 -6.21 -4.47
CA THR A 27 -13.67 -5.55 -5.66
C THR A 27 -12.26 -5.02 -5.38
N ALA A 28 -11.32 -5.31 -6.28
CA ALA A 28 -9.94 -4.86 -6.16
C ALA A 28 -9.85 -3.32 -6.19
N THR A 29 -9.46 -2.73 -5.08
CA THR A 29 -9.20 -1.30 -4.91
C THR A 29 -7.76 -0.94 -5.33
N THR A 30 -7.36 0.33 -5.11
CA THR A 30 -5.97 0.77 -5.26
C THR A 30 -5.04 -0.15 -4.46
N PRO A 31 -4.06 -0.80 -5.11
CA PRO A 31 -3.19 -1.77 -4.45
C PRO A 31 -2.23 -1.11 -3.46
N LEU A 32 -1.88 -1.86 -2.42
CA LEU A 32 -0.81 -1.52 -1.50
C LEU A 32 0.53 -2.05 -2.03
N LEU A 33 1.61 -1.35 -1.76
CA LEU A 33 2.97 -1.85 -1.97
C LEU A 33 3.23 -2.99 -0.98
N VAL A 34 3.61 -4.16 -1.49
CA VAL A 34 3.91 -5.36 -0.69
C VAL A 34 5.41 -5.51 -0.55
N ILE A 35 5.89 -5.46 0.70
CA ILE A 35 7.29 -5.61 1.06
C ILE A 35 7.43 -6.91 1.86
N GLU A 36 8.42 -7.74 1.50
CA GLU A 36 8.77 -8.95 2.22
C GLU A 36 10.20 -8.85 2.73
N PHE A 37 10.42 -9.25 3.98
CA PHE A 37 11.69 -9.11 4.68
C PHE A 37 12.44 -10.42 4.75
N TYR A 38 13.76 -10.35 4.55
CA TYR A 38 14.68 -11.47 4.51
C TYR A 38 15.89 -11.23 5.39
N ASP A 39 16.50 -12.32 5.85
CA ASP A 39 17.77 -12.24 6.55
C ASP A 39 18.91 -11.92 5.57
N TYR A 40 19.70 -10.89 5.87
CA TYR A 40 20.81 -10.48 5.02
C TYR A 40 21.91 -11.54 4.95
N SER A 41 22.15 -12.27 6.06
CA SER A 41 23.17 -13.33 6.14
C SER A 41 22.70 -14.62 5.47
N GLN A 42 21.39 -14.85 5.40
CA GLN A 42 20.74 -16.02 4.80
C GLN A 42 19.59 -15.59 3.88
N PRO A 43 19.91 -15.09 2.66
CA PRO A 43 18.92 -14.43 1.78
C PRO A 43 17.74 -15.30 1.29
N SER A 44 17.80 -16.61 1.54
CA SER A 44 16.70 -17.54 1.27
C SER A 44 15.66 -17.61 2.38
N LEU A 45 15.98 -17.11 3.58
CA LEU A 45 15.10 -17.17 4.75
C LEU A 45 14.39 -15.82 4.97
N THR A 46 13.08 -15.89 5.11
CA THR A 46 12.30 -14.73 5.55
C THR A 46 12.61 -14.39 7.00
N LYS A 47 12.61 -13.11 7.34
CA LYS A 47 12.90 -12.60 8.69
C LYS A 47 11.77 -11.70 9.17
N ASN A 48 11.27 -11.98 10.35
CA ASN A 48 10.21 -11.16 10.95
C ASN A 48 10.78 -9.84 11.47
N VAL A 49 10.08 -8.75 11.20
CA VAL A 49 10.39 -7.46 11.81
C VAL A 49 9.90 -7.42 13.26
N VAL A 50 10.58 -6.66 14.10
CA VAL A 50 10.22 -6.43 15.50
C VAL A 50 9.96 -4.95 15.69
N ASN A 51 8.74 -4.60 16.11
CA ASN A 51 8.31 -3.23 16.37
C ASN A 51 8.72 -2.25 15.26
N LEU A 52 8.53 -2.64 14.00
CA LEU A 52 8.77 -1.79 12.84
C LEU A 52 7.68 -0.72 12.75
N LYS A 53 7.99 0.50 13.16
CA LYS A 53 7.11 1.64 13.02
C LYS A 53 7.28 2.27 11.64
N VAL A 54 6.18 2.33 10.89
CA VAL A 54 6.14 2.94 9.54
C VAL A 54 5.37 4.25 9.63
N THR A 55 6.02 5.35 9.24
CA THR A 55 5.43 6.70 9.27
C THR A 55 5.59 7.34 7.89
N GLY A 56 4.51 7.84 7.30
CA GLY A 56 4.57 8.63 6.07
C GLY A 56 5.22 9.99 6.32
N ASP A 57 6.02 10.46 5.37
CA ASP A 57 6.64 11.77 5.45
C ASP A 57 5.58 12.88 5.58
N GLY A 58 5.78 13.79 6.54
CA GLY A 58 4.82 14.84 6.90
C GLY A 58 3.65 14.37 7.78
N MET A 59 3.58 13.10 8.18
CA MET A 59 2.54 12.60 9.08
C MET A 59 2.99 12.71 10.54
N ALA A 60 2.09 13.23 11.41
CA ALA A 60 2.35 13.31 12.85
C ALA A 60 2.24 11.95 13.55
N THR A 61 1.48 11.02 12.97
CA THR A 61 1.25 9.68 13.53
C THR A 61 1.73 8.61 12.57
N ALA A 62 2.18 7.48 13.12
CA ALA A 62 2.55 6.32 12.31
C ALA A 62 1.35 5.79 11.51
N TYR A 63 1.61 5.32 10.28
CA TYR A 63 0.64 4.55 9.53
C TYR A 63 0.30 3.26 10.30
N LYS A 64 1.33 2.50 10.70
CA LYS A 64 1.19 1.27 11.46
C LYS A 64 2.52 0.87 12.09
N THR A 65 2.46 0.11 13.19
CA THR A 65 3.59 -0.64 13.73
C THR A 65 3.38 -2.12 13.47
N PHE A 66 4.35 -2.76 12.85
CA PHE A 66 4.34 -4.18 12.49
C PHE A 66 5.30 -4.94 13.42
N SER A 67 4.91 -6.12 13.90
CA SER A 67 5.76 -6.95 14.74
C SER A 67 5.42 -8.43 14.56
N GLY A 68 6.46 -9.27 14.40
CA GLY A 68 6.28 -10.70 14.18
C GLY A 68 5.84 -11.05 12.74
N GLU A 69 5.92 -10.11 11.83
CA GLU A 69 5.53 -10.26 10.43
C GLU A 69 6.77 -10.18 9.53
N SER A 70 6.90 -11.08 8.54
CA SER A 70 7.92 -11.01 7.49
C SER A 70 7.41 -10.33 6.22
N LYS A 71 6.12 -9.99 6.17
CA LYS A 71 5.49 -9.35 5.01
C LYS A 71 4.55 -8.24 5.47
N ILE A 72 4.72 -7.04 4.90
CA ILE A 72 3.87 -5.90 5.20
C ILE A 72 3.29 -5.29 3.93
N LYS A 73 2.21 -4.53 4.10
CA LYS A 73 1.56 -3.78 3.03
C LYS A 73 1.44 -2.32 3.44
N ILE A 74 1.92 -1.41 2.58
CA ILE A 74 1.88 0.04 2.84
C ILE A 74 1.26 0.79 1.66
N PRO A 75 0.50 1.87 1.90
CA PRO A 75 -0.14 2.63 0.83
C PRO A 75 0.85 3.55 0.13
N LEU A 76 0.67 3.76 -1.16
CA LEU A 76 1.33 4.83 -1.91
C LEU A 76 0.35 6.00 -2.09
N LYS A 77 0.88 7.22 -2.19
CA LYS A 77 0.06 8.42 -2.45
C LYS A 77 -0.54 8.36 -3.85
N THR A 78 -1.85 8.55 -3.94
CA THR A 78 -2.58 8.55 -5.21
C THR A 78 -2.61 9.93 -5.88
N THR A 79 -2.16 10.97 -5.19
CA THR A 79 -2.14 12.36 -5.66
C THR A 79 -0.76 12.86 -6.09
N GLU A 80 0.31 12.13 -5.73
CA GLU A 80 1.70 12.49 -5.99
C GLU A 80 2.43 11.34 -6.71
N ASN A 81 3.56 11.62 -7.37
CA ASN A 81 4.40 10.62 -8.05
C ASN A 81 5.53 10.10 -7.15
N SER A 82 5.48 10.41 -5.86
CA SER A 82 6.41 9.87 -4.88
C SER A 82 5.74 9.71 -3.51
N THR A 83 6.22 8.73 -2.76
CA THR A 83 5.85 8.53 -1.35
C THR A 83 7.11 8.22 -0.57
N LYS A 84 7.34 8.95 0.52
CA LYS A 84 8.47 8.71 1.43
C LYS A 84 7.94 8.20 2.76
N PHE A 85 8.63 7.20 3.31
CA PHE A 85 8.35 6.65 4.63
C PHE A 85 9.59 6.65 5.49
N SER A 86 9.41 6.94 6.77
CA SER A 86 10.31 6.55 7.84
C SER A 86 9.98 5.11 8.24
N LEU A 87 11.00 4.26 8.32
CA LEU A 87 10.95 2.88 8.76
C LEU A 87 11.85 2.72 9.98
N LYS A 88 11.27 2.79 11.18
CA LYS A 88 12.00 2.68 12.43
C LYS A 88 11.89 1.27 13.01
N LEU A 89 12.95 0.49 12.88
CA LEU A 89 13.06 -0.85 13.46
C LEU A 89 13.28 -0.75 14.97
N ASN A 90 12.76 -1.70 15.73
CA ASN A 90 12.82 -1.73 17.21
C ASN A 90 12.36 -0.39 17.85
N SER A 91 11.30 0.21 17.31
CA SER A 91 10.86 1.57 17.64
C SER A 91 10.54 1.82 19.11
N THR A 92 10.34 0.77 19.92
CA THR A 92 10.09 0.86 21.37
C THR A 92 11.38 0.82 22.20
N SER A 93 12.53 0.50 21.59
CA SER A 93 13.83 0.46 22.27
C SER A 93 14.49 1.83 22.25
N THR A 94 15.08 2.22 23.37
CA THR A 94 15.90 3.44 23.48
C THR A 94 17.35 3.26 23.04
N THR A 95 17.82 2.01 22.94
CA THR A 95 19.23 1.68 22.68
C THR A 95 19.48 0.97 21.36
N SER A 96 18.48 0.28 20.81
CA SER A 96 18.62 -0.53 19.59
C SER A 96 17.63 -0.14 18.48
N SER A 97 16.92 0.99 18.64
CA SER A 97 16.11 1.51 17.55
C SER A 97 16.99 2.09 16.45
N ASN A 98 16.66 1.81 15.19
CA ASN A 98 17.34 2.36 14.04
C ASN A 98 16.31 2.77 12.98
N GLU A 99 16.50 3.92 12.34
CA GLU A 99 15.53 4.55 11.46
C GLU A 99 16.12 4.84 10.09
N ASP A 100 15.62 4.13 9.09
CA ASP A 100 15.90 4.38 7.67
C ASP A 100 14.70 5.00 6.97
N PHE A 101 14.95 5.76 5.91
CA PHE A 101 13.92 6.30 5.04
C PHE A 101 13.95 5.63 3.68
N LEU A 102 12.76 5.27 3.18
CA LEU A 102 12.57 4.85 1.81
C LEU A 102 11.64 5.83 1.09
N GLN A 103 12.11 6.35 -0.03
CA GLN A 103 11.30 7.12 -0.97
C GLN A 103 11.05 6.28 -2.20
N PHE A 104 9.78 6.10 -2.54
CA PHE A 104 9.31 5.41 -3.74
C PHE A 104 8.92 6.46 -4.76
N ASN A 105 9.55 6.43 -5.95
CA ASN A 105 9.24 7.29 -7.09
C ASN A 105 8.57 6.43 -8.16
N TYR A 106 7.42 6.87 -8.66
CA TYR A 106 6.60 6.08 -9.57
C TYR A 106 5.78 6.97 -10.50
N THR A 107 5.29 6.37 -11.56
CA THR A 107 4.19 6.93 -12.36
C THR A 107 2.87 6.32 -11.89
N ARG A 108 1.78 7.04 -12.12
CA ARG A 108 0.42 6.63 -11.74
C ARG A 108 -0.46 6.54 -12.96
N SER A 109 -1.35 5.57 -12.98
CA SER A 109 -2.45 5.52 -13.94
C SER A 109 -3.74 5.11 -13.23
N ASN A 110 -4.87 5.65 -13.72
CA ASN A 110 -6.17 5.32 -13.19
C ASN A 110 -6.82 4.29 -14.10
N THR A 111 -7.28 3.19 -13.51
CA THR A 111 -7.98 2.12 -14.20
C THR A 111 -9.43 2.10 -13.75
N TYR A 112 -10.36 2.14 -14.71
CA TYR A 112 -11.77 2.00 -14.42
C TYR A 112 -12.08 0.60 -13.88
N VAL A 113 -12.86 0.54 -12.82
CA VAL A 113 -13.28 -0.70 -12.17
C VAL A 113 -14.72 -1.02 -12.51
N SER A 114 -15.65 -0.16 -12.13
CA SER A 114 -17.08 -0.28 -12.42
C SER A 114 -17.78 1.06 -12.17
N ARG A 115 -19.05 1.16 -12.55
CA ARG A 115 -19.87 2.34 -12.27
C ARG A 115 -19.93 2.61 -10.75
N ALA A 116 -20.15 1.59 -9.95
CA ALA A 116 -20.27 1.71 -8.49
C ALA A 116 -18.93 1.97 -7.78
N CYS A 117 -17.82 1.37 -8.27
CA CYS A 117 -16.52 1.48 -7.63
C CYS A 117 -15.63 2.60 -8.19
N GLY A 118 -16.01 3.19 -9.35
CA GLY A 118 -15.24 4.25 -9.99
C GLY A 118 -13.91 3.76 -10.54
N TYR A 119 -12.83 4.43 -10.16
CA TYR A 119 -11.47 4.15 -10.61
C TYR A 119 -10.59 3.72 -9.44
N LYS A 120 -9.60 2.86 -9.73
CA LYS A 120 -8.46 2.59 -8.85
C LYS A 120 -7.20 3.18 -9.47
N THR A 121 -6.26 3.62 -8.62
CA THR A 121 -4.92 4.01 -9.05
C THR A 121 -4.01 2.81 -9.02
N ILE A 122 -3.25 2.60 -10.08
CA ILE A 122 -2.14 1.64 -10.13
C ILE A 122 -0.84 2.40 -10.32
N PHE A 123 0.29 1.78 -9.90
CA PHE A 123 1.57 2.46 -9.87
C PHE A 123 2.62 1.64 -10.64
N GLU A 124 3.58 2.34 -11.23
CA GLU A 124 4.76 1.76 -11.87
C GLU A 124 6.00 2.44 -11.31
N LEU A 125 6.84 1.70 -10.57
CA LEU A 125 8.10 2.22 -10.05
C LEU A 125 9.02 2.63 -11.20
N ASN A 126 9.67 3.78 -11.07
CA ASN A 126 10.62 4.26 -12.07
C ASN A 126 11.77 3.27 -12.20
N ALA A 127 12.15 2.93 -13.45
CA ALA A 127 13.23 1.98 -13.73
C ALA A 127 14.58 2.47 -13.18
N THR A 128 14.78 3.79 -13.11
CA THR A 128 15.97 4.41 -12.51
C THR A 128 15.52 5.32 -11.38
N GLY A 129 16.10 5.12 -10.17
CA GLY A 129 15.76 5.92 -9.00
C GLY A 129 14.33 5.70 -8.48
N GLY A 130 13.73 4.55 -8.78
CA GLY A 130 12.39 4.17 -8.30
C GLY A 130 12.34 4.02 -6.78
N ILE A 131 13.46 3.64 -6.15
CA ILE A 131 13.60 3.57 -4.70
C ILE A 131 14.87 4.29 -4.29
N LEU A 132 14.74 5.23 -3.35
CA LEU A 132 15.85 5.94 -2.73
C LEU A 132 15.87 5.61 -1.25
N LYS A 133 17.01 5.13 -0.75
CA LYS A 133 17.26 4.85 0.66
C LYS A 133 18.13 5.96 1.26
N THR A 134 17.70 6.51 2.39
CA THR A 134 18.46 7.51 3.16
C THR A 134 18.42 7.18 4.64
N ASP A 135 19.49 7.53 5.35
CA ASP A 135 19.61 7.35 6.79
C ASP A 135 18.91 8.49 7.55
N ALA A 136 18.74 8.32 8.85
CA ALA A 136 18.26 9.37 9.74
C ALA A 136 19.20 10.60 9.73
N ALA A 137 18.70 11.75 10.21
CA ALA A 137 19.48 12.99 10.28
C ALA A 137 20.72 12.86 11.19
N THR A 138 20.67 11.99 12.20
CA THR A 138 21.83 11.53 12.97
C THR A 138 22.11 10.11 12.52
N PRO A 139 23.05 9.91 11.57
CA PRO A 139 23.31 8.60 10.99
C PRO A 139 23.78 7.59 12.03
N ASP A 140 23.14 6.42 12.07
CA ASP A 140 23.49 5.31 12.96
C ASP A 140 23.73 4.00 12.20
N THR A 141 23.98 4.11 10.89
CA THR A 141 24.09 3.03 9.90
C THR A 141 22.76 2.41 9.50
N PHE A 142 22.64 2.07 8.22
CA PHE A 142 21.43 1.45 7.70
C PHE A 142 21.13 0.09 8.35
N TRP A 143 19.91 -0.08 8.87
CA TRP A 143 19.41 -1.40 9.19
C TRP A 143 18.93 -2.13 7.92
N ILE A 144 18.42 -1.41 6.92
CA ILE A 144 18.13 -1.96 5.59
C ILE A 144 19.47 -2.16 4.85
N LYS A 145 19.92 -3.40 4.71
CA LYS A 145 21.21 -3.72 4.05
C LYS A 145 21.07 -3.69 2.54
N ASP A 146 20.07 -4.37 1.99
CA ASP A 146 19.85 -4.47 0.55
C ASP A 146 18.38 -4.46 0.20
N ILE A 147 18.06 -4.10 -1.05
CA ILE A 147 16.71 -3.99 -1.60
C ILE A 147 16.69 -4.63 -2.98
N ASP A 148 15.79 -5.60 -3.19
CA ASP A 148 15.55 -6.27 -4.47
C ASP A 148 14.13 -5.97 -4.96
N ILE A 149 14.01 -5.31 -6.09
CA ILE A 149 12.73 -5.02 -6.75
C ILE A 149 12.31 -6.24 -7.57
N LYS A 150 11.22 -6.88 -7.19
CA LYS A 150 10.70 -8.07 -7.87
C LYS A 150 9.83 -7.71 -9.06
N THR A 151 9.09 -6.63 -8.95
CA THR A 151 8.30 -6.04 -10.05
C THR A 151 8.15 -4.54 -9.83
N ASN A 152 8.26 -3.78 -10.91
CA ASN A 152 7.99 -2.35 -10.88
C ASN A 152 6.49 -2.07 -10.89
N SER A 153 5.69 -3.00 -11.41
CA SER A 153 4.24 -2.82 -11.56
C SER A 153 3.51 -3.17 -10.27
N ILE A 154 2.85 -2.15 -9.68
CA ILE A 154 2.03 -2.29 -8.48
C ILE A 154 0.58 -2.15 -8.91
N ASN A 155 0.03 -3.20 -9.51
CA ASN A 155 -1.33 -3.26 -10.04
C ASN A 155 -2.26 -4.17 -9.22
N ASN A 156 -1.70 -4.98 -8.32
CA ASN A 156 -2.37 -5.86 -7.37
C ASN A 156 -1.57 -5.92 -6.06
N GLN A 157 -2.09 -6.56 -5.04
CA GLN A 157 -1.41 -6.74 -3.74
C GLN A 157 -1.29 -8.24 -3.35
N ASN A 158 -1.33 -9.12 -4.33
CA ASN A 158 -1.26 -10.58 -4.13
C ASN A 158 0.16 -11.11 -4.32
N GLU A 159 1.04 -10.31 -4.92
CA GLU A 159 2.46 -10.62 -5.14
C GLU A 159 3.37 -9.71 -4.31
N VAL A 160 4.62 -10.13 -4.14
CA VAL A 160 5.67 -9.34 -3.49
C VAL A 160 6.28 -8.40 -4.53
N HIS A 161 6.23 -7.10 -4.26
CA HIS A 161 6.83 -6.10 -5.13
C HIS A 161 8.30 -5.86 -4.79
N LEU A 162 8.63 -5.95 -3.49
CA LEU A 162 9.92 -5.56 -2.95
C LEU A 162 10.40 -6.56 -1.91
N LYS A 163 11.67 -6.95 -1.97
CA LYS A 163 12.36 -7.65 -0.89
C LYS A 163 13.34 -6.71 -0.20
N ILE A 164 13.33 -6.71 1.12
CA ILE A 164 14.27 -5.97 1.96
C ILE A 164 15.07 -6.99 2.79
N TYR A 165 16.38 -6.84 2.77
CA TYR A 165 17.32 -7.68 3.52
C TYR A 165 17.92 -6.88 4.68
N PHE A 166 17.91 -7.47 5.91
CA PHE A 166 18.39 -6.81 7.12
C PHE A 166 18.96 -7.76 8.18
#